data_40f7bc33be1ddbca1b8590f56fb60617
#
_entry.id   40f7bc33be1ddbca1b8590f56fb60617
#
_cell.length_a   1.000
_cell.length_b   1.000
_cell.length_c   1.000
_cell.angle_alpha   90.00
_cell.angle_beta   90.00
_cell.angle_gamma   90.00
#
_symmetry.space_group_name_H-M   'P 1'
#
loop_
_entity.id
_entity.type
_entity.pdbx_description
1 polymer ?
#
loop_
_entity_poly.entity_id
_entity_poly.type
_entity_poly.pdbx_seq_one_letter_code
_entity_poly.pdbx_strand_id
1 'polypeptide(L)'
;HFTSPIRRYPDLLVHRAIRYLIHNKSSVHLKRKNSLKVSTKKALYPYTETEINSLGVACSLRERRADSAGYSVLDWYKCEYMQDRVGDEFVGTITSVMSFGLFVELDDIYIEGLVHISELSNDYYHFDPVNHCLEGERTQKIYRLGDKIDVRVVRVDLEEKKIDLQAV
;
A
#
# COMPACT_ATOMS: atom_id res chain seq x y z
N HIS A 1 0.69 9.67 14.61
CA HIS A 1 -0.11 10.89 14.72
C HIS A 1 -1.59 10.58 14.90
N PHE A 2 -2.22 11.11 15.96
CA PHE A 2 -3.65 10.94 16.27
C PHE A 2 -4.43 12.25 16.03
N THR A 3 -4.33 12.77 14.80
CA THR A 3 -4.78 14.12 14.43
C THR A 3 -6.17 14.18 13.83
N SER A 4 -6.83 13.06 13.59
CA SER A 4 -8.12 13.01 12.90
C SER A 4 -9.17 12.15 13.61
N PRO A 5 -9.53 12.45 14.89
CA PRO A 5 -10.42 11.60 15.68
C PRO A 5 -11.87 11.55 15.16
N ILE A 6 -12.26 12.48 14.28
CA ILE A 6 -13.61 12.49 13.67
C ILE A 6 -13.78 11.34 12.68
N ARG A 7 -12.75 11.02 11.90
CA ARG A 7 -12.82 10.03 10.84
C ARG A 7 -11.96 8.78 11.06
N ARG A 8 -11.03 8.81 12.02
CA ARG A 8 -10.19 7.66 12.39
C ARG A 8 -10.46 7.23 13.81
N TYR A 9 -11.07 6.08 13.97
CA TYR A 9 -11.43 5.53 15.27
C TYR A 9 -10.23 5.28 16.20
N PRO A 10 -9.05 4.81 15.72
CA PRO A 10 -7.85 4.70 16.56
C PRO A 10 -7.45 6.02 17.22
N ASP A 11 -7.53 7.13 16.48
CA ASP A 11 -7.22 8.46 17.02
C ASP A 11 -8.18 8.83 18.15
N LEU A 12 -9.47 8.53 17.99
CA LEU A 12 -10.47 8.76 19.03
C LEU A 12 -10.20 7.92 20.27
N LEU A 13 -9.76 6.69 20.14
CA LEU A 13 -9.37 5.83 21.26
C LEU A 13 -8.20 6.43 22.04
N VAL A 14 -7.19 6.94 21.35
CA VAL A 14 -6.04 7.63 21.96
C VAL A 14 -6.50 8.89 22.69
N HIS A 15 -7.36 9.71 22.10
CA HIS A 15 -7.92 10.89 22.76
C HIS A 15 -8.71 10.54 24.02
N ARG A 16 -9.48 9.46 24.00
CA ARG A 16 -10.21 8.96 25.18
C ARG A 16 -9.25 8.51 26.28
N ALA A 17 -8.16 7.83 25.92
CA ALA A 17 -7.12 7.43 26.87
C ALA A 17 -6.43 8.64 27.51
N ILE A 18 -6.03 9.63 26.70
CA ILE A 18 -5.41 10.87 27.18
C ILE A 18 -6.37 11.61 28.13
N ARG A 19 -7.62 11.77 27.74
CA ARG A 19 -8.64 12.41 28.57
C ARG A 19 -8.81 11.71 29.93
N TYR A 20 -8.85 10.41 29.95
CA TYR A 20 -8.90 9.61 31.17
C TYR A 20 -7.68 9.87 32.06
N LEU A 21 -6.47 9.85 31.49
CA LEU A 21 -5.23 10.08 32.24
C LEU A 21 -5.19 11.51 32.85
N ILE A 22 -5.61 12.54 32.10
CA ILE A 22 -5.64 13.91 32.56
C ILE A 22 -6.62 14.06 33.73
N HIS A 23 -7.83 13.51 33.62
CA HIS A 23 -8.85 13.63 34.67
C HIS A 23 -8.47 12.87 35.95
N ASN A 24 -7.82 11.73 35.81
CA ASN A 24 -7.35 10.96 36.96
C ASN A 24 -6.11 11.56 37.63
N LYS A 25 -5.22 12.24 36.89
CA LYS A 25 -4.09 12.98 37.46
C LYS A 25 -4.52 14.22 38.20
N SER A 26 -5.55 14.93 37.76
CA SER A 26 -6.09 16.11 38.43
C SER A 26 -6.63 15.79 39.80
N SER A 27 -7.08 14.57 40.08
CA SER A 27 -7.54 14.15 41.39
C SER A 27 -6.42 13.95 42.43
N VAL A 28 -5.16 13.88 42.01
CA VAL A 28 -4.00 13.68 42.89
C VAL A 28 -3.38 14.98 43.36
N HIS A 29 -3.55 16.09 42.62
CA HIS A 29 -2.93 17.39 42.98
C HIS A 29 -3.79 18.35 43.77
N LEU A 30 -5.08 18.07 44.02
CA LEU A 30 -6.00 18.93 44.79
C LEU A 30 -6.27 18.43 46.20
N LYS A 31 -5.25 17.90 46.92
CA LYS A 31 -5.29 17.83 48.38
C LYS A 31 -4.92 19.17 48.95
N ARG A 32 -5.71 20.22 48.67
CA ARG A 32 -5.74 21.42 49.47
C ARG A 32 -6.68 21.17 50.65
N LYS A 33 -6.13 21.27 51.88
CA LYS A 33 -6.89 21.21 53.11
C LYS A 33 -8.08 22.18 53.01
N ASN A 34 -9.29 21.69 52.87
CA ASN A 34 -10.52 22.08 53.52
C ASN A 34 -11.72 21.49 52.76
N SER A 35 -12.36 20.60 53.49
CA SER A 35 -13.76 20.24 53.49
C SER A 35 -14.59 20.50 52.24
N LEU A 36 -14.78 19.49 51.51
CA LEU A 36 -16.05 19.01 51.00
C LEU A 36 -15.71 17.68 50.34
N LYS A 37 -16.25 16.59 50.88
CA LYS A 37 -16.15 15.25 50.29
C LYS A 37 -16.91 15.25 48.96
N VAL A 38 -16.34 15.80 47.91
CA VAL A 38 -16.75 15.46 46.56
C VAL A 38 -16.19 14.07 46.30
N SER A 39 -17.03 13.07 46.46
CA SER A 39 -16.79 11.73 45.97
C SER A 39 -16.65 11.81 44.45
N THR A 40 -15.46 12.15 43.97
CA THR A 40 -15.10 12.01 42.58
C THR A 40 -15.08 10.51 42.34
N LYS A 41 -16.18 9.96 41.78
CA LYS A 41 -16.20 8.65 41.22
C LYS A 41 -14.98 8.57 40.28
N LYS A 42 -13.99 7.75 40.67
CA LYS A 42 -12.80 7.49 39.88
C LYS A 42 -13.32 7.06 38.53
N ALA A 43 -13.17 7.90 37.50
CA ALA A 43 -13.66 7.57 36.16
C ALA A 43 -12.93 6.29 35.75
N LEU A 44 -13.69 5.21 35.60
CA LEU A 44 -13.13 3.94 35.12
C LEU A 44 -12.70 4.14 33.66
N TYR A 45 -11.54 3.62 33.30
CA TYR A 45 -11.14 3.60 31.91
C TYR A 45 -12.18 2.77 31.12
N PRO A 46 -12.72 3.29 30.00
CA PRO A 46 -13.90 2.72 29.37
C PRO A 46 -13.66 1.40 28.66
N TYR A 47 -12.39 0.96 28.54
CA TYR A 47 -12.01 -0.24 27.81
C TYR A 47 -11.09 -1.14 28.62
N THR A 48 -11.28 -2.45 28.49
CA THR A 48 -10.36 -3.47 28.99
C THR A 48 -9.23 -3.67 27.97
N GLU A 49 -8.14 -4.29 28.37
CA GLU A 49 -7.01 -4.61 27.50
C GLU A 49 -7.44 -5.50 26.33
N THR A 50 -8.29 -6.48 26.61
CA THR A 50 -8.84 -7.39 25.58
C THR A 50 -9.70 -6.66 24.56
N GLU A 51 -10.52 -5.70 24.99
CA GLU A 51 -11.33 -4.86 24.10
C GLU A 51 -10.45 -3.97 23.22
N ILE A 52 -9.41 -3.33 23.78
CA ILE A 52 -8.48 -2.50 23.00
C ILE A 52 -7.75 -3.32 21.95
N ASN A 53 -7.28 -4.52 22.30
CA ASN A 53 -6.61 -5.39 21.35
C ASN A 53 -7.55 -5.81 20.21
N SER A 54 -8.79 -6.19 20.52
CA SER A 54 -9.77 -6.55 19.50
C SER A 54 -10.14 -5.36 18.59
N LEU A 55 -10.29 -4.17 19.17
CA LEU A 55 -10.53 -2.94 18.41
C LEU A 55 -9.34 -2.58 17.52
N GLY A 56 -8.10 -2.77 18.00
CA GLY A 56 -6.89 -2.54 17.23
C GLY A 56 -6.83 -3.42 15.98
N VAL A 57 -7.08 -4.72 16.15
CA VAL A 57 -7.14 -5.68 15.03
C VAL A 57 -8.24 -5.28 14.05
N ALA A 58 -9.45 -4.98 14.54
CA ALA A 58 -10.57 -4.58 13.69
C ALA A 58 -10.30 -3.29 12.92
N CYS A 59 -9.66 -2.29 13.53
CA CYS A 59 -9.27 -1.04 12.88
C CYS A 59 -8.25 -1.30 11.76
N SER A 60 -7.20 -2.08 12.04
CA SER A 60 -6.17 -2.41 11.06
C SER A 60 -6.72 -3.17 9.85
N LEU A 61 -7.64 -4.11 10.06
CA LEU A 61 -8.29 -4.84 8.97
C LEU A 61 -9.15 -3.91 8.09
N ARG A 62 -9.90 -3.00 8.72
CA ARG A 62 -10.75 -2.04 7.97
C ARG A 62 -9.94 -1.02 7.20
N GLU A 63 -8.82 -0.55 7.75
CA GLU A 63 -7.89 0.36 7.08
C GLU A 63 -7.31 -0.30 5.83
N ARG A 64 -6.74 -1.50 5.96
CA ARG A 64 -6.21 -2.25 4.80
C ARG A 64 -7.26 -2.51 3.73
N ARG A 65 -8.51 -2.81 4.14
CA ARG A 65 -9.62 -3.01 3.20
C ARG A 65 -9.96 -1.72 2.46
N ALA A 66 -9.95 -0.58 3.14
CA ALA A 66 -10.21 0.72 2.51
C ALA A 66 -9.11 1.09 1.52
N ASP A 67 -7.83 0.88 1.90
CA ASP A 67 -6.69 1.11 1.02
C ASP A 67 -6.74 0.20 -0.22
N SER A 68 -7.01 -1.09 -0.02
CA SER A 68 -7.16 -2.05 -1.13
C SER A 68 -8.28 -1.66 -2.09
N ALA A 69 -9.42 -1.16 -1.57
CA ALA A 69 -10.49 -0.66 -2.41
C ALA A 69 -10.06 0.58 -3.21
N GLY A 70 -9.31 1.50 -2.58
CA GLY A 70 -8.76 2.69 -3.25
C GLY A 70 -7.82 2.32 -4.39
N TYR A 71 -6.86 1.43 -4.13
CA TYR A 71 -5.95 0.94 -5.18
C TYR A 71 -6.71 0.24 -6.32
N SER A 72 -7.68 -0.60 -5.99
CA SER A 72 -8.49 -1.30 -6.99
C SER A 72 -9.25 -0.36 -7.93
N VAL A 73 -9.70 0.79 -7.43
CA VAL A 73 -10.35 1.82 -8.26
C VAL A 73 -9.32 2.54 -9.13
N LEU A 74 -8.15 2.87 -8.58
CA LEU A 74 -7.06 3.50 -9.33
C LEU A 74 -6.58 2.60 -10.47
N ASP A 75 -6.41 1.30 -10.19
CA ASP A 75 -5.96 0.34 -11.21
C ASP A 75 -7.01 0.19 -12.33
N TRP A 76 -8.30 0.24 -11.98
CA TRP A 76 -9.35 0.23 -12.97
C TRP A 76 -9.28 1.48 -13.89
N TYR A 77 -9.10 2.69 -13.33
CA TYR A 77 -8.95 3.91 -14.12
C TYR A 77 -7.67 3.91 -14.96
N LYS A 78 -6.57 3.35 -14.45
CA LYS A 78 -5.35 3.17 -15.22
C LYS A 78 -5.58 2.28 -16.44
N CYS A 79 -6.28 1.17 -16.28
CA CYS A 79 -6.62 0.28 -17.38
C CYS A 79 -7.58 0.95 -18.38
N GLU A 80 -8.61 1.66 -17.91
CA GLU A 80 -9.52 2.42 -18.78
C GLU A 80 -8.75 3.43 -19.64
N TYR A 81 -7.83 4.19 -19.02
CA TYR A 81 -6.99 5.16 -19.74
C TYR A 81 -6.08 4.50 -20.79
N MET A 82 -5.59 3.28 -20.51
CA MET A 82 -4.69 2.55 -21.40
C MET A 82 -5.40 1.80 -22.52
N GLN A 83 -6.72 1.62 -22.45
CA GLN A 83 -7.49 0.90 -23.47
C GLN A 83 -7.35 1.52 -24.86
N ASP A 84 -7.40 2.83 -24.94
CA ASP A 84 -7.30 3.58 -26.20
C ASP A 84 -5.84 3.67 -26.72
N ARG A 85 -4.89 3.15 -25.97
CA ARG A 85 -3.44 3.23 -26.24
C ARG A 85 -2.82 1.88 -26.55
N VAL A 86 -3.63 0.88 -26.82
CA VAL A 86 -3.15 -0.43 -27.28
C VAL A 86 -2.45 -0.27 -28.63
N GLY A 87 -1.19 -0.74 -28.71
CA GLY A 87 -0.31 -0.58 -29.85
C GLY A 87 0.69 0.57 -29.74
N ASP A 88 0.49 1.49 -28.80
CA ASP A 88 1.42 2.61 -28.55
C ASP A 88 2.71 2.10 -27.88
N GLU A 89 3.82 2.79 -28.16
CA GLU A 89 5.14 2.53 -27.60
C GLU A 89 5.50 3.58 -26.53
N PHE A 90 6.11 3.10 -25.45
CA PHE A 90 6.52 3.92 -24.32
C PHE A 90 7.91 3.51 -23.85
N VAL A 91 8.63 4.46 -23.29
CA VAL A 91 9.82 4.20 -22.48
C VAL A 91 9.37 3.92 -21.04
N GLY A 92 9.87 2.87 -20.44
CA GLY A 92 9.56 2.55 -19.07
C GLY A 92 10.78 2.16 -18.24
N THR A 93 10.58 2.14 -16.93
CA THR A 93 11.58 1.71 -15.96
C THR A 93 11.16 0.39 -15.34
N ILE A 94 12.07 -0.55 -15.24
CA ILE A 94 11.82 -1.84 -14.57
C ILE A 94 11.69 -1.61 -13.07
N THR A 95 10.49 -1.81 -12.53
CA THR A 95 10.16 -1.64 -11.10
C THR A 95 10.27 -2.93 -10.31
N SER A 96 10.11 -4.08 -10.98
CA SER A 96 10.26 -5.38 -10.34
C SER A 96 10.66 -6.45 -11.36
N VAL A 97 11.50 -7.40 -10.92
CA VAL A 97 11.93 -8.54 -11.71
C VAL A 97 11.47 -9.82 -11.05
N MET A 98 10.71 -10.63 -11.77
CA MET A 98 10.15 -11.90 -11.31
C MET A 98 10.55 -13.04 -12.25
N SER A 99 10.43 -14.29 -11.81
CA SER A 99 10.74 -15.45 -12.63
C SER A 99 9.87 -15.59 -13.88
N PHE A 100 8.69 -14.98 -13.90
CA PHE A 100 7.75 -15.02 -15.02
C PHE A 100 7.76 -13.77 -15.91
N GLY A 101 8.52 -12.72 -15.53
CA GLY A 101 8.60 -11.48 -16.32
C GLY A 101 9.05 -10.28 -15.54
N LEU A 102 8.85 -9.11 -16.16
CA LEU A 102 9.24 -7.80 -15.63
C LEU A 102 8.00 -6.95 -15.40
N PHE A 103 7.95 -6.25 -14.26
CA PHE A 103 7.02 -5.14 -14.10
C PHE A 103 7.73 -3.87 -14.55
N VAL A 104 7.07 -3.12 -15.42
CA VAL A 104 7.62 -1.91 -16.03
C VAL A 104 6.66 -0.76 -15.80
N GLU A 105 7.13 0.30 -15.15
CA GLU A 105 6.40 1.55 -15.01
C GLU A 105 6.72 2.48 -16.18
N LEU A 106 5.68 2.95 -16.88
CA LEU A 106 5.80 3.86 -18.01
C LEU A 106 6.15 5.26 -17.50
N ASP A 107 7.28 5.83 -17.95
CA ASP A 107 7.86 7.04 -17.38
C ASP A 107 6.95 8.28 -17.46
N ASP A 108 6.21 8.45 -18.55
CA ASP A 108 5.39 9.65 -18.78
C ASP A 108 4.08 9.66 -17.99
N ILE A 109 3.54 8.48 -17.66
CA ILE A 109 2.18 8.35 -17.14
C ILE A 109 2.11 7.56 -15.81
N TYR A 110 3.24 7.01 -15.34
CA TYR A 110 3.35 6.28 -14.06
C TYR A 110 2.34 5.12 -13.92
N ILE A 111 2.12 4.41 -15.04
CA ILE A 111 1.28 3.22 -15.10
C ILE A 111 2.20 2.01 -15.22
N GLU A 112 1.98 1.03 -14.37
CA GLU A 112 2.74 -0.22 -14.36
C GLU A 112 2.05 -1.28 -15.22
N GLY A 113 2.84 -2.01 -16.01
CA GLY A 113 2.40 -3.16 -16.78
C GLY A 113 3.37 -4.33 -16.67
N LEU A 114 2.92 -5.50 -17.09
CA LEU A 114 3.70 -6.74 -17.09
C LEU A 114 4.25 -7.02 -18.48
N VAL A 115 5.56 -7.16 -18.60
CA VAL A 115 6.23 -7.81 -19.74
C VAL A 115 6.47 -9.26 -19.35
N HIS A 116 5.66 -10.17 -19.88
CA HIS A 116 5.86 -11.60 -19.64
C HIS A 116 7.17 -12.08 -20.26
N ILE A 117 7.81 -13.09 -19.68
CA ILE A 117 9.10 -13.61 -20.16
C ILE A 117 9.08 -14.05 -21.61
N SER A 118 7.93 -14.51 -22.12
CA SER A 118 7.73 -14.86 -23.53
C SER A 118 7.69 -13.66 -24.48
N GLU A 119 7.41 -12.48 -23.96
CA GLU A 119 7.33 -11.21 -24.70
C GLU A 119 8.64 -10.40 -24.63
N LEU A 120 9.65 -10.93 -23.96
CA LEU A 120 11.04 -10.49 -24.08
C LEU A 120 11.61 -11.00 -25.40
N SER A 121 12.85 -10.72 -25.72
CA SER A 121 13.50 -11.25 -26.93
C SER A 121 13.45 -12.78 -26.96
N ASN A 122 13.65 -13.38 -28.16
CA ASN A 122 13.56 -14.81 -28.42
C ASN A 122 14.73 -15.59 -27.78
N ASP A 123 14.78 -15.63 -26.44
CA ASP A 123 15.83 -16.23 -25.62
C ASP A 123 15.22 -16.91 -24.36
N TYR A 124 16.00 -17.80 -23.74
CA TYR A 124 15.68 -18.36 -22.44
C TYR A 124 16.28 -17.47 -21.34
N TYR A 125 15.46 -17.08 -20.39
CA TYR A 125 15.87 -16.21 -19.29
C TYR A 125 15.93 -16.96 -17.98
N HIS A 126 17.05 -16.84 -17.28
CA HIS A 126 17.23 -17.33 -15.92
C HIS A 126 17.00 -16.21 -14.95
N PHE A 127 16.16 -16.46 -13.94
CA PHE A 127 15.92 -15.51 -12.87
C PHE A 127 16.95 -15.67 -11.74
N ASP A 128 17.68 -14.61 -11.43
CA ASP A 128 18.56 -14.55 -10.28
C ASP A 128 17.84 -13.82 -9.12
N PRO A 129 17.41 -14.56 -8.07
CA PRO A 129 16.70 -13.96 -6.94
C PRO A 129 17.61 -13.11 -6.03
N VAL A 130 18.95 -13.28 -6.12
CA VAL A 130 19.91 -12.53 -5.29
C VAL A 130 20.16 -11.15 -5.88
N ASN A 131 20.35 -11.09 -7.19
CA ASN A 131 20.62 -9.84 -7.91
C ASN A 131 19.36 -9.20 -8.49
N HIS A 132 18.17 -9.81 -8.32
CA HIS A 132 16.89 -9.36 -8.88
C HIS A 132 17.01 -9.02 -10.37
N CYS A 133 17.50 -9.96 -11.15
CA CYS A 133 17.66 -9.80 -12.59
C CYS A 133 17.21 -11.04 -13.37
N LEU A 134 16.87 -10.80 -14.67
CA LEU A 134 16.69 -11.84 -15.67
C LEU A 134 17.90 -11.81 -16.61
N GLU A 135 18.56 -12.95 -16.77
CA GLU A 135 19.72 -13.11 -17.64
C GLU A 135 19.40 -14.06 -18.80
N GLY A 136 19.57 -13.59 -20.01
CA GLY A 136 19.36 -14.38 -21.22
C GLY A 136 20.52 -15.37 -21.46
N GLU A 137 20.19 -16.64 -21.68
CA GLU A 137 21.19 -17.71 -21.86
C GLU A 137 22.02 -17.52 -23.11
N ARG A 138 21.39 -17.15 -24.22
CA ARG A 138 22.04 -17.03 -25.53
C ARG A 138 22.55 -15.61 -25.80
N THR A 139 21.73 -14.61 -25.50
CA THR A 139 22.04 -13.19 -25.80
C THR A 139 22.87 -12.54 -24.72
N GLN A 140 22.92 -13.13 -23.52
CA GLN A 140 23.52 -12.55 -22.33
C GLN A 140 22.95 -11.17 -21.96
N LYS A 141 21.76 -10.85 -22.49
CA LYS A 141 21.06 -9.61 -22.15
C LYS A 141 20.52 -9.73 -20.73
N ILE A 142 20.85 -8.76 -19.90
CA ILE A 142 20.45 -8.73 -18.51
C ILE A 142 19.46 -7.60 -18.32
N TYR A 143 18.33 -7.90 -17.66
CA TYR A 143 17.34 -6.94 -17.24
C TYR A 143 17.37 -6.81 -15.72
N ARG A 144 17.63 -5.62 -15.22
CA ARG A 144 17.77 -5.32 -13.80
C ARG A 144 16.73 -4.32 -13.33
N LEU A 145 16.52 -4.33 -12.02
CA LEU A 145 15.73 -3.28 -11.37
C LEU A 145 16.30 -1.89 -11.68
N GLY A 146 15.47 -0.99 -12.16
CA GLY A 146 15.86 0.39 -12.50
C GLY A 146 16.36 0.60 -13.92
N ASP A 147 16.54 -0.46 -14.72
CA ASP A 147 16.92 -0.33 -16.12
C ASP A 147 15.75 0.25 -16.94
N LYS A 148 16.09 0.98 -17.99
CA LYS A 148 15.14 1.47 -18.98
C LYS A 148 14.88 0.44 -20.06
N ILE A 149 13.63 0.36 -20.49
CA ILE A 149 13.20 -0.56 -21.54
C ILE A 149 12.12 0.09 -22.40
N ASP A 150 12.22 -0.07 -23.71
CA ASP A 150 11.17 0.32 -24.64
C ASP A 150 10.13 -0.80 -24.71
N VAL A 151 8.87 -0.42 -24.51
CA VAL A 151 7.76 -1.37 -24.45
C VAL A 151 6.59 -0.88 -25.27
N ARG A 152 5.83 -1.85 -25.83
CA ARG A 152 4.57 -1.61 -26.54
C ARG A 152 3.42 -2.20 -25.73
N VAL A 153 2.30 -1.50 -25.68
CA VAL A 153 1.07 -2.00 -25.05
C VAL A 153 0.41 -3.02 -25.96
N VAL A 154 0.31 -4.27 -25.50
CA VAL A 154 -0.28 -5.37 -26.29
C VAL A 154 -1.73 -5.59 -25.95
N ARG A 155 -2.05 -5.59 -24.64
CA ARG A 155 -3.38 -5.90 -24.15
C ARG A 155 -3.67 -5.16 -22.86
N VAL A 156 -4.93 -4.75 -22.70
CA VAL A 156 -5.45 -4.19 -21.45
C VAL A 156 -6.68 -4.98 -21.04
N ASP A 157 -6.69 -5.51 -19.84
CA ASP A 157 -7.79 -6.29 -19.28
C ASP A 157 -8.42 -5.50 -18.11
N LEU A 158 -9.64 -5.00 -18.32
CA LEU A 158 -10.37 -4.22 -17.32
C LEU A 158 -10.89 -5.05 -16.15
N GLU A 159 -11.22 -6.33 -16.39
CA GLU A 159 -11.77 -7.21 -15.36
C GLU A 159 -10.67 -7.64 -14.39
N GLU A 160 -9.54 -8.10 -14.94
CA GLU A 160 -8.36 -8.50 -14.17
C GLU A 160 -7.50 -7.30 -13.75
N LYS A 161 -7.76 -6.10 -14.31
CA LYS A 161 -6.99 -4.86 -14.09
C LYS A 161 -5.51 -5.06 -14.38
N LYS A 162 -5.22 -5.64 -15.54
CA LYS A 162 -3.87 -5.95 -15.99
C LYS A 162 -3.58 -5.26 -17.31
N ILE A 163 -2.33 -4.86 -17.46
CA ILE A 163 -1.79 -4.28 -18.68
C ILE A 163 -0.61 -5.14 -19.09
N ASP A 164 -0.74 -5.78 -20.27
CA ASP A 164 0.30 -6.61 -20.84
C ASP A 164 1.12 -5.78 -21.81
N LEU A 165 2.42 -5.82 -21.62
CA LEU A 165 3.42 -5.09 -22.41
C LEU A 165 4.33 -6.09 -23.12
N GLN A 166 4.89 -5.65 -24.24
CA GLN A 166 5.90 -6.39 -25.00
C GLN A 166 7.16 -5.53 -25.12
N ALA A 167 8.32 -6.11 -24.96
CA ALA A 167 9.59 -5.43 -25.23
C ALA A 167 9.77 -5.21 -26.75
N VAL A 168 10.23 -4.02 -27.13
CA VAL A 168 10.50 -3.62 -28.53
C VAL A 168 11.98 -3.79 -28.86
#